data_5bacb299c1005c7c3a25596a2c9df00d
#
_entry.id   5bacb299c1005c7c3a25596a2c9df00d
#
_cell.length_a   1.000
_cell.length_b   1.000
_cell.length_c   1.000
_cell.angle_alpha   90.00
_cell.angle_beta   90.00
_cell.angle_gamma   90.00
#
_symmetry.space_group_name_H-M   'P 1'
#
loop_
_entity.id
_entity.type
_entity.pdbx_description
1 polymer ?
#
loop_
_entity_poly.entity_id
_entity_poly.type
_entity_poly.pdbx_seq_one_letter_code
_entity_poly.pdbx_strand_id
1 'polypeptide(L)'
;MLFRSVTIFEQNDALGGVVRHVIPEFRIASSAIDKDAEILNTLGVHVELNTRVKSVDELKAEGFDKVILAVGASKPGTLRLEEGDATNALEFLADFKANNGELNIGKNVVVIGGGNTAMDTARAAKRTTGVENVYLVYRRTKRFMPADAEELEMAIEDGVEFKELLSPVKVIDGKLTCKVMKLGDIDESGRRSVVETDEICEIAADTVIAAVGEKVPTKFYEANRINVSERGKALVNDDTLESNVDGVYVVGDGLGGPATVVEGIRDGKKAAEAIIGTTLSRDFDENLESETIFARQGILESEKKGQAESTRCLGCSTICENCVQVCPNRANVAVHVPGMEKAQIIHVDSMCNECGNCKSFCPYSSAPYKDKFTYFEKPEDMSDSTNQGFAILDREKVSCKVRFLGDEFIWTKGEATKLPEGLQKLIEAVIADGIL
;
A
#
# COMPACT_ATOMS: atom_id res chain seq x y z
N MET A 1 31.05 -5.52 -30.74
CA MET A 1 30.19 -6.21 -29.76
C MET A 1 30.66 -5.72 -28.39
N LEU A 2 29.92 -4.82 -27.75
CA LEU A 2 30.25 -4.35 -26.39
C LEU A 2 29.82 -5.44 -25.43
N PHE A 3 30.77 -6.19 -24.87
CA PHE A 3 30.48 -7.10 -23.76
C PHE A 3 30.25 -6.24 -22.52
N ARG A 4 29.05 -6.30 -21.96
CA ARG A 4 28.75 -5.73 -20.66
C ARG A 4 28.65 -6.87 -19.67
N SER A 5 29.49 -6.86 -18.66
CA SER A 5 29.38 -7.78 -17.53
C SER A 5 28.63 -7.08 -16.40
N VAL A 6 27.84 -7.84 -15.66
CA VAL A 6 27.10 -7.35 -14.49
C VAL A 6 27.55 -8.13 -13.28
N THR A 7 27.91 -7.43 -12.22
CA THR A 7 28.21 -8.01 -10.91
C THR A 7 27.25 -7.44 -9.87
N ILE A 8 26.64 -8.30 -9.07
CA ILE A 8 25.81 -7.91 -7.92
C ILE A 8 26.60 -8.18 -6.65
N PHE A 9 26.79 -7.14 -5.84
CA PHE A 9 27.35 -7.24 -4.50
C PHE A 9 26.20 -7.25 -3.49
N GLU A 10 26.07 -8.32 -2.73
CA GLU A 10 25.07 -8.48 -1.67
C GLU A 10 25.75 -8.69 -0.33
N GLN A 11 25.35 -7.89 0.67
CA GLN A 11 25.93 -7.97 2.02
C GLN A 11 25.48 -9.22 2.81
N ASN A 12 24.36 -9.80 2.44
CA ASN A 12 23.79 -11.00 3.06
C ASN A 12 24.25 -12.26 2.33
N ASP A 13 23.88 -13.41 2.88
CA ASP A 13 24.20 -14.73 2.36
C ASP A 13 23.32 -15.17 1.16
N ALA A 14 22.30 -14.37 0.82
CA ALA A 14 21.42 -14.61 -0.31
C ALA A 14 20.84 -13.32 -0.89
N LEU A 15 20.48 -13.36 -2.18
CA LEU A 15 19.80 -12.27 -2.86
C LEU A 15 18.36 -12.11 -2.36
N GLY A 16 17.81 -10.89 -2.47
CA GLY A 16 16.43 -10.57 -2.21
C GLY A 16 16.20 -9.54 -1.10
N GLY A 17 17.25 -9.14 -0.38
CA GLY A 17 17.20 -8.06 0.60
C GLY A 17 16.04 -8.19 1.60
N VAL A 18 15.28 -7.10 1.82
CA VAL A 18 14.13 -7.07 2.74
C VAL A 18 13.07 -8.11 2.36
N VAL A 19 12.82 -8.34 1.08
CA VAL A 19 11.82 -9.32 0.62
C VAL A 19 12.17 -10.73 1.10
N ARG A 20 13.45 -11.09 1.07
CA ARG A 20 13.91 -12.42 1.53
C ARG A 20 14.09 -12.50 3.03
N HIS A 21 14.75 -11.50 3.62
CA HIS A 21 15.26 -11.63 5.00
C HIS A 21 14.31 -11.06 6.06
N VAL A 22 13.32 -10.25 5.65
CA VAL A 22 12.43 -9.54 6.59
C VAL A 22 10.97 -9.91 6.36
N ILE A 23 10.47 -9.85 5.12
CA ILE A 23 9.07 -10.16 4.83
C ILE A 23 8.81 -11.64 5.20
N PRO A 24 7.76 -11.92 6.03
CA PRO A 24 7.48 -13.27 6.50
C PRO A 24 7.15 -14.27 5.39
N GLU A 25 7.46 -15.55 5.62
CA GLU A 25 7.16 -16.64 4.68
C GLU A 25 5.66 -16.78 4.33
N PHE A 26 4.78 -16.41 5.25
CA PHE A 26 3.33 -16.44 4.99
C PHE A 26 2.86 -15.34 4.02
N ARG A 27 3.74 -14.36 3.69
CA ARG A 27 3.51 -13.33 2.68
C ARG A 27 4.11 -13.73 1.34
N ILE A 28 5.36 -14.14 1.36
CA ILE A 28 6.09 -14.59 0.17
C ILE A 28 7.07 -15.70 0.54
N ALA A 29 6.93 -16.83 -0.12
CA ALA A 29 7.84 -17.94 0.09
C ALA A 29 9.24 -17.65 -0.48
N SER A 30 10.28 -17.99 0.26
CA SER A 30 11.67 -17.84 -0.18
C SER A 30 11.95 -18.57 -1.50
N SER A 31 11.25 -19.69 -1.77
CA SER A 31 11.34 -20.43 -3.04
C SER A 31 10.89 -19.64 -4.27
N ALA A 32 10.02 -18.62 -4.10
CA ALA A 32 9.64 -17.74 -5.20
C ALA A 32 10.81 -16.82 -5.57
N ILE A 33 11.51 -16.30 -4.54
CA ILE A 33 12.68 -15.43 -4.72
C ILE A 33 13.85 -16.24 -5.32
N ASP A 34 14.01 -17.50 -4.93
CA ASP A 34 15.04 -18.38 -5.49
C ASP A 34 14.89 -18.58 -6.99
N LYS A 35 13.67 -18.73 -7.48
CA LYS A 35 13.39 -18.85 -8.92
C LYS A 35 13.81 -17.61 -9.69
N ASP A 36 13.54 -16.42 -9.15
CA ASP A 36 13.95 -15.16 -9.77
C ASP A 36 15.49 -14.99 -9.72
N ALA A 37 16.12 -15.38 -8.62
CA ALA A 37 17.58 -15.35 -8.48
C ALA A 37 18.28 -16.33 -9.47
N GLU A 38 17.68 -17.49 -9.77
CA GLU A 38 18.22 -18.45 -10.75
C GLU A 38 18.25 -17.88 -12.17
N ILE A 39 17.34 -16.99 -12.52
CA ILE A 39 17.37 -16.28 -13.81
C ILE A 39 18.65 -15.49 -13.98
N LEU A 40 19.14 -14.86 -12.93
CA LEU A 40 20.39 -14.08 -12.97
C LEU A 40 21.59 -14.97 -13.30
N ASN A 41 21.64 -16.17 -12.73
CA ASN A 41 22.69 -17.16 -13.06
C ASN A 41 22.62 -17.56 -14.53
N THR A 42 21.42 -17.80 -15.05
CA THR A 42 21.18 -18.15 -16.46
C THR A 42 21.63 -17.05 -17.41
N LEU A 43 21.48 -15.78 -16.98
CA LEU A 43 21.91 -14.61 -17.74
C LEU A 43 23.42 -14.33 -17.62
N GLY A 44 24.15 -15.09 -16.81
CA GLY A 44 25.59 -14.93 -16.60
C GLY A 44 25.95 -13.71 -15.73
N VAL A 45 25.04 -13.30 -14.86
CA VAL A 45 25.31 -12.26 -13.85
C VAL A 45 26.20 -12.85 -12.77
N HIS A 46 27.31 -12.17 -12.46
CA HIS A 46 28.18 -12.54 -11.35
C HIS A 46 27.59 -12.04 -10.02
N VAL A 47 27.58 -12.90 -8.99
CA VAL A 47 27.00 -12.57 -7.67
C VAL A 47 28.03 -12.79 -6.58
N GLU A 48 28.36 -11.72 -5.86
CA GLU A 48 29.23 -11.69 -4.70
C GLU A 48 28.41 -11.54 -3.42
N LEU A 49 28.11 -12.66 -2.76
CA LEU A 49 27.40 -12.70 -1.49
C LEU A 49 28.32 -12.38 -0.30
N ASN A 50 27.73 -12.04 0.85
CA ASN A 50 28.45 -11.66 2.08
C ASN A 50 29.45 -10.51 1.85
N THR A 51 29.19 -9.70 0.82
CA THR A 51 30.10 -8.64 0.37
C THR A 51 29.44 -7.27 0.53
N ARG A 52 29.85 -6.54 1.56
CA ARG A 52 29.34 -5.21 1.83
C ARG A 52 30.20 -4.14 1.18
N VAL A 53 29.67 -3.48 0.16
CA VAL A 53 30.29 -2.32 -0.48
C VAL A 53 30.21 -1.11 0.44
N LYS A 54 31.33 -0.44 0.67
CA LYS A 54 31.44 0.78 1.48
C LYS A 54 31.68 2.02 0.63
N SER A 55 32.36 1.87 -0.50
CA SER A 55 32.78 2.98 -1.34
C SER A 55 32.48 2.71 -2.81
N VAL A 56 31.84 3.68 -3.46
CA VAL A 56 31.65 3.70 -4.92
C VAL A 56 33.00 3.90 -5.63
N ASP A 57 33.93 4.66 -5.02
CA ASP A 57 35.25 4.89 -5.60
C ASP A 57 36.08 3.61 -5.66
N GLU A 58 35.94 2.71 -4.68
CA GLU A 58 36.57 1.39 -4.71
C GLU A 58 36.09 0.59 -5.91
N LEU A 59 34.77 0.50 -6.15
CA LEU A 59 34.21 -0.18 -7.32
C LEU A 59 34.74 0.42 -8.64
N LYS A 60 34.81 1.75 -8.74
CA LYS A 60 35.33 2.41 -9.93
C LYS A 60 36.83 2.11 -10.14
N ALA A 61 37.60 2.02 -9.06
CA ALA A 61 39.01 1.64 -9.12
C ALA A 61 39.22 0.18 -9.55
N GLU A 62 38.26 -0.70 -9.26
CA GLU A 62 38.21 -2.09 -9.74
C GLU A 62 37.76 -2.21 -11.20
N GLY A 63 37.35 -1.12 -11.84
CA GLY A 63 37.04 -1.07 -13.27
C GLY A 63 35.57 -1.12 -13.61
N PHE A 64 34.68 -0.90 -12.64
CA PHE A 64 33.24 -0.76 -12.92
C PHE A 64 32.93 0.63 -13.49
N ASP A 65 32.47 0.66 -14.73
CA ASP A 65 32.08 1.92 -15.43
C ASP A 65 30.82 2.55 -14.87
N LYS A 66 29.85 1.72 -14.46
CA LYS A 66 28.52 2.13 -13.96
C LYS A 66 28.19 1.39 -12.68
N VAL A 67 27.59 2.09 -11.72
CA VAL A 67 27.19 1.56 -10.42
C VAL A 67 25.74 1.87 -10.17
N ILE A 68 24.93 0.84 -9.92
CA ILE A 68 23.52 0.99 -9.52
C ILE A 68 23.42 0.71 -8.01
N LEU A 69 22.98 1.70 -7.26
CA LEU A 69 22.78 1.60 -5.82
C LEU A 69 21.32 1.20 -5.51
N ALA A 70 21.11 -0.09 -5.26
CA ALA A 70 19.83 -0.68 -4.84
C ALA A 70 19.86 -1.04 -3.34
N VAL A 71 20.33 -0.13 -2.51
CA VAL A 71 20.68 -0.36 -1.10
C VAL A 71 19.47 -0.38 -0.15
N GLY A 72 18.28 -0.11 -0.67
CA GLY A 72 17.03 -0.16 0.09
C GLY A 72 16.91 0.93 1.17
N ALA A 73 15.86 0.81 2.02
CA ALA A 73 15.55 1.69 3.14
C ALA A 73 15.51 0.90 4.45
N SER A 74 16.65 0.30 4.82
CA SER A 74 16.74 -0.62 5.96
C SER A 74 17.01 0.07 7.32
N LYS A 75 17.05 1.40 7.36
CA LYS A 75 17.27 2.11 8.63
C LYS A 75 15.94 2.31 9.34
N PRO A 76 15.85 1.96 10.64
CA PRO A 76 14.62 2.11 11.39
C PRO A 76 14.19 3.57 11.54
N GLY A 77 12.89 3.80 11.49
CA GLY A 77 12.27 5.01 12.01
C GLY A 77 12.49 5.09 13.52
N THR A 78 12.29 6.28 14.09
CA THR A 78 12.53 6.50 15.51
C THR A 78 11.19 6.66 16.22
N LEU A 79 10.83 5.72 17.08
CA LEU A 79 9.82 5.91 18.10
C LEU A 79 10.47 6.64 19.29
N ARG A 80 9.85 7.72 19.74
CA ARG A 80 10.30 8.44 20.94
C ARG A 80 9.38 8.05 22.07
N LEU A 81 9.96 7.40 23.08
CA LEU A 81 9.33 7.14 24.38
C LEU A 81 9.99 8.03 25.41
N GLU A 82 9.24 8.47 26.41
CA GLU A 82 9.79 9.21 27.57
C GLU A 82 10.61 8.27 28.45
N GLU A 83 10.21 7.00 28.52
CA GLU A 83 10.88 5.95 29.30
C GLU A 83 10.60 4.58 28.69
N GLY A 84 11.59 3.67 28.77
CA GLY A 84 11.54 2.32 28.21
C GLY A 84 11.97 2.27 26.75
N ASP A 85 12.00 1.07 26.20
CA ASP A 85 12.50 0.74 24.88
C ASP A 85 11.46 0.05 24.02
N ALA A 86 11.65 0.10 22.70
CA ALA A 86 10.89 -0.65 21.71
C ALA A 86 11.83 -1.31 20.73
N THR A 87 11.58 -2.57 20.41
CA THR A 87 12.28 -3.30 19.35
C THR A 87 11.87 -2.76 17.98
N ASN A 88 12.80 -2.70 17.04
CA ASN A 88 12.47 -2.31 15.69
C ASN A 88 11.72 -3.43 14.94
N ALA A 89 10.73 -3.06 14.12
CA ALA A 89 9.93 -4.03 13.38
C ALA A 89 10.74 -4.85 12.37
N LEU A 90 11.70 -4.24 11.66
CA LEU A 90 12.52 -4.98 10.69
C LEU A 90 13.45 -5.98 11.38
N GLU A 91 14.00 -5.62 12.54
CA GLU A 91 14.83 -6.53 13.36
C GLU A 91 13.98 -7.70 13.85
N PHE A 92 12.83 -7.41 14.45
CA PHE A 92 11.90 -8.44 14.89
C PHE A 92 11.48 -9.39 13.77
N LEU A 93 11.10 -8.86 12.60
CA LEU A 93 10.66 -9.67 11.46
C LEU A 93 11.81 -10.53 10.90
N ALA A 94 13.03 -10.00 10.86
CA ALA A 94 14.20 -10.77 10.47
C ALA A 94 14.49 -11.92 11.46
N ASP A 95 14.43 -11.64 12.75
CA ASP A 95 14.60 -12.65 13.80
C ASP A 95 13.49 -13.68 13.78
N PHE A 96 12.23 -13.26 13.60
CA PHE A 96 11.07 -14.14 13.44
C PHE A 96 11.28 -15.12 12.29
N LYS A 97 11.72 -14.61 11.14
CA LYS A 97 11.97 -15.44 9.95
C LYS A 97 13.15 -16.38 10.15
N ALA A 98 14.26 -15.88 10.68
CA ALA A 98 15.48 -16.67 10.93
C ALA A 98 15.27 -17.82 11.93
N ASN A 99 14.37 -17.62 12.91
CA ASN A 99 14.08 -18.58 13.96
C ASN A 99 12.73 -19.32 13.78
N ASN A 100 12.09 -19.22 12.62
CA ASN A 100 10.78 -19.82 12.34
C ASN A 100 9.71 -19.52 13.40
N GLY A 101 9.72 -18.30 13.95
CA GLY A 101 8.78 -17.85 14.97
C GLY A 101 9.10 -18.30 16.40
N GLU A 102 10.20 -19.00 16.62
CA GLU A 102 10.64 -19.43 17.96
C GLU A 102 11.42 -18.31 18.65
N LEU A 103 10.69 -17.31 19.16
CA LEU A 103 11.25 -16.15 19.88
C LEU A 103 10.62 -16.03 21.27
N ASN A 104 11.40 -15.55 22.22
CA ASN A 104 10.88 -15.23 23.56
C ASN A 104 10.59 -13.74 23.67
N ILE A 105 9.37 -13.35 23.35
CA ILE A 105 8.89 -11.96 23.37
C ILE A 105 7.76 -11.72 24.39
N GLY A 106 7.55 -12.70 25.30
CA GLY A 106 6.49 -12.64 26.30
C GLY A 106 5.11 -12.99 25.75
N LYS A 107 4.09 -12.78 26.56
CA LYS A 107 2.69 -13.14 26.22
C LYS A 107 1.91 -11.99 25.60
N ASN A 108 2.23 -10.77 25.96
CA ASN A 108 1.54 -9.55 25.54
C ASN A 108 2.48 -8.71 24.67
N VAL A 109 2.18 -8.60 23.41
CA VAL A 109 2.99 -7.85 22.45
C VAL A 109 2.22 -6.67 21.93
N VAL A 110 2.83 -5.50 21.93
CA VAL A 110 2.23 -4.28 21.36
C VAL A 110 3.03 -3.86 20.14
N VAL A 111 2.37 -3.75 18.99
CA VAL A 111 2.95 -3.24 17.75
C VAL A 111 2.45 -1.81 17.53
N ILE A 112 3.38 -0.88 17.31
CA ILE A 112 3.06 0.54 17.11
C ILE A 112 3.30 0.91 15.65
N GLY A 113 2.23 1.24 14.94
CA GLY A 113 2.31 1.63 13.53
C GLY A 113 0.99 1.46 12.78
N GLY A 114 0.97 1.90 11.53
CA GLY A 114 -0.23 1.83 10.68
C GLY A 114 0.08 1.55 9.20
N GLY A 115 1.30 1.15 8.87
CA GLY A 115 1.70 0.73 7.52
C GLY A 115 1.71 -0.79 7.36
N ASN A 116 1.95 -1.29 6.15
CA ASN A 116 2.00 -2.73 5.86
C ASN A 116 3.05 -3.47 6.73
N THR A 117 4.19 -2.83 7.03
CA THR A 117 5.19 -3.39 7.97
C THR A 117 4.58 -3.63 9.36
N ALA A 118 3.68 -2.76 9.84
CA ALA A 118 3.02 -2.96 11.12
C ALA A 118 2.04 -4.15 11.08
N MET A 119 1.34 -4.35 9.97
CA MET A 119 0.46 -5.51 9.75
C MET A 119 1.27 -6.81 9.75
N ASP A 120 2.33 -6.87 8.98
CA ASP A 120 3.22 -8.04 8.94
C ASP A 120 3.83 -8.33 10.33
N THR A 121 4.24 -7.29 11.04
CA THR A 121 4.80 -7.40 12.40
C THR A 121 3.76 -7.95 13.38
N ALA A 122 2.53 -7.44 13.38
CA ALA A 122 1.47 -7.89 14.27
C ALA A 122 1.08 -9.35 13.99
N ARG A 123 0.98 -9.72 12.72
CA ARG A 123 0.68 -11.09 12.29
C ARG A 123 1.82 -12.06 12.63
N ALA A 124 3.08 -11.63 12.46
CA ALA A 124 4.24 -12.42 12.86
C ALA A 124 4.30 -12.58 14.37
N ALA A 125 4.08 -11.53 15.14
CA ALA A 125 4.01 -11.59 16.60
C ALA A 125 2.92 -12.56 17.08
N LYS A 126 1.75 -12.56 16.44
CA LYS A 126 0.66 -13.50 16.77
C LYS A 126 1.01 -14.96 16.48
N ARG A 127 1.90 -15.21 15.53
CA ARG A 127 2.41 -16.54 15.18
C ARG A 127 3.65 -16.96 15.97
N THR A 128 4.18 -16.06 16.80
CA THR A 128 5.33 -16.36 17.65
C THR A 128 4.92 -17.26 18.82
N THR A 129 5.69 -18.30 19.06
CA THR A 129 5.41 -19.27 20.11
C THR A 129 5.32 -18.61 21.50
N GLY A 130 4.25 -18.91 22.24
CA GLY A 130 4.01 -18.40 23.59
C GLY A 130 3.33 -17.03 23.66
N VAL A 131 3.10 -16.34 22.55
CA VAL A 131 2.35 -15.08 22.52
C VAL A 131 0.84 -15.36 22.62
N GLU A 132 0.20 -14.72 23.58
CA GLU A 132 -1.25 -14.84 23.80
C GLU A 132 -2.01 -13.66 23.19
N ASN A 133 -1.56 -12.44 23.47
CA ASN A 133 -2.23 -11.22 23.05
C ASN A 133 -1.32 -10.34 22.19
N VAL A 134 -1.85 -9.83 21.08
CA VAL A 134 -1.18 -8.87 20.25
C VAL A 134 -2.09 -7.66 20.03
N TYR A 135 -1.57 -6.48 20.37
CA TYR A 135 -2.26 -5.21 20.23
C TYR A 135 -1.57 -4.39 19.12
N LEU A 136 -2.34 -3.95 18.13
CA LEU A 136 -1.87 -3.03 17.11
C LEU A 136 -2.33 -1.61 17.48
N VAL A 137 -1.40 -0.74 17.83
CA VAL A 137 -1.66 0.63 18.30
C VAL A 137 -1.39 1.62 17.18
N TYR A 138 -2.39 2.44 16.88
CA TYR A 138 -2.28 3.49 15.87
C TYR A 138 -2.83 4.82 16.35
N ARG A 139 -2.10 5.92 16.07
CA ARG A 139 -2.45 7.26 16.57
C ARG A 139 -3.61 7.96 15.85
N ARG A 140 -4.04 7.45 14.70
CA ARG A 140 -5.22 7.91 13.95
C ARG A 140 -6.27 6.79 13.93
N THR A 141 -7.33 6.99 13.16
CA THR A 141 -8.33 5.94 12.91
C THR A 141 -7.90 5.05 11.73
N LYS A 142 -8.55 3.89 11.58
CA LYS A 142 -8.35 2.96 10.46
C LYS A 142 -8.43 3.66 9.09
N ARG A 143 -9.30 4.66 8.95
CA ARG A 143 -9.48 5.46 7.74
C ARG A 143 -8.20 6.13 7.23
N PHE A 144 -7.32 6.56 8.13
CA PHE A 144 -6.09 7.28 7.79
C PHE A 144 -4.84 6.40 7.86
N MET A 145 -5.02 5.09 7.89
CA MET A 145 -3.91 4.15 7.83
C MET A 145 -3.30 4.12 6.43
N PRO A 146 -1.98 4.12 6.31
CA PRO A 146 -1.30 3.90 5.04
C PRO A 146 -1.27 2.42 4.62
N ALA A 147 -1.61 1.48 5.53
CA ALA A 147 -1.74 0.08 5.20
C ALA A 147 -2.98 -0.18 4.34
N ASP A 148 -2.91 -1.22 3.52
CA ASP A 148 -4.06 -1.71 2.79
C ASP A 148 -5.13 -2.25 3.76
N ALA A 149 -6.41 -1.95 3.50
CA ALA A 149 -7.50 -2.35 4.39
C ALA A 149 -7.55 -3.87 4.59
N GLU A 150 -7.31 -4.65 3.54
CA GLU A 150 -7.26 -6.11 3.57
C GLU A 150 -6.16 -6.63 4.52
N GLU A 151 -5.04 -5.93 4.63
CA GLU A 151 -3.95 -6.30 5.55
C GLU A 151 -4.37 -6.14 7.01
N LEU A 152 -5.12 -5.08 7.33
CA LEU A 152 -5.66 -4.89 8.66
C LEU A 152 -6.72 -5.96 8.98
N GLU A 153 -7.61 -6.27 8.04
CA GLU A 153 -8.62 -7.32 8.20
C GLU A 153 -7.96 -8.67 8.48
N MET A 154 -6.96 -9.07 7.69
CA MET A 154 -6.20 -10.30 7.92
C MET A 154 -5.49 -10.31 9.28
N ALA A 155 -5.00 -9.18 9.77
CA ALA A 155 -4.40 -9.10 11.10
C ALA A 155 -5.45 -9.32 12.20
N ILE A 156 -6.64 -8.74 12.06
CA ILE A 156 -7.76 -8.92 12.98
C ILE A 156 -8.26 -10.38 12.96
N GLU A 157 -8.38 -10.99 11.79
CA GLU A 157 -8.73 -12.41 11.62
C GLU A 157 -7.72 -13.34 12.29
N ASP A 158 -6.43 -13.00 12.24
CA ASP A 158 -5.36 -13.71 12.95
C ASP A 158 -5.47 -13.54 14.49
N GLY A 159 -6.37 -12.68 14.98
CA GLY A 159 -6.62 -12.43 16.41
C GLY A 159 -5.77 -11.29 16.98
N VAL A 160 -5.35 -10.32 16.15
CA VAL A 160 -4.74 -9.07 16.60
C VAL A 160 -5.84 -8.09 17.03
N GLU A 161 -5.71 -7.49 18.20
CA GLU A 161 -6.62 -6.45 18.66
C GLU A 161 -6.16 -5.06 18.18
N PHE A 162 -6.94 -4.43 17.29
CA PHE A 162 -6.65 -3.09 16.80
C PHE A 162 -7.12 -2.01 17.77
N LYS A 163 -6.22 -1.10 18.11
CA LYS A 163 -6.47 0.04 19.01
C LYS A 163 -6.11 1.34 18.31
N GLU A 164 -7.11 2.07 17.91
CA GLU A 164 -6.94 3.37 17.25
C GLU A 164 -6.94 4.54 18.25
N LEU A 165 -6.50 5.70 17.78
CA LEU A 165 -6.43 6.95 18.54
C LEU A 165 -5.59 6.83 19.82
N LEU A 166 -4.50 6.08 19.77
CA LEU A 166 -3.56 5.94 20.85
C LEU A 166 -2.14 6.31 20.41
N SER A 167 -1.47 7.16 21.18
CA SER A 167 -0.08 7.56 20.98
C SER A 167 0.78 7.06 22.13
N PRO A 168 1.82 6.25 21.89
CA PRO A 168 2.67 5.71 22.93
C PRO A 168 3.47 6.81 23.63
N VAL A 169 3.62 6.69 24.95
CA VAL A 169 4.35 7.65 25.79
C VAL A 169 5.53 6.97 26.46
N LYS A 170 5.29 5.89 27.19
CA LYS A 170 6.33 5.18 27.93
C LYS A 170 6.00 3.71 28.15
N VAL A 171 7.04 2.91 28.39
CA VAL A 171 6.95 1.49 28.73
C VAL A 171 7.61 1.27 30.09
N ILE A 172 6.82 0.86 31.09
CA ILE A 172 7.30 0.63 32.48
C ILE A 172 6.56 -0.58 33.03
N ASP A 173 7.27 -1.43 33.74
CA ASP A 173 6.73 -2.57 34.48
C ASP A 173 5.76 -3.46 33.70
N GLY A 174 6.11 -3.77 32.45
CA GLY A 174 5.30 -4.62 31.57
C GLY A 174 4.02 -3.94 31.10
N LYS A 175 3.99 -2.61 31.02
CA LYS A 175 2.86 -1.83 30.51
C LYS A 175 3.32 -0.73 29.57
N LEU A 176 2.60 -0.59 28.47
CA LEU A 176 2.66 0.58 27.59
C LEU A 176 1.60 1.59 28.03
N THR A 177 2.04 2.80 28.37
CA THR A 177 1.17 3.95 28.62
C THR A 177 1.01 4.72 27.31
N CYS A 178 -0.23 4.99 26.89
CA CYS A 178 -0.58 5.78 25.72
C CYS A 178 -1.42 6.99 26.11
N LYS A 179 -1.25 8.10 25.41
CA LYS A 179 -2.24 9.19 25.38
C LYS A 179 -3.36 8.84 24.42
N VAL A 180 -4.59 9.13 24.85
CA VAL A 180 -5.76 9.07 23.95
C VAL A 180 -5.72 10.29 23.05
N MET A 181 -5.92 10.06 21.75
CA MET A 181 -5.88 11.09 20.72
C MET A 181 -7.29 11.42 20.25
N LYS A 182 -7.46 12.60 19.69
CA LYS A 182 -8.64 12.99 18.89
C LYS A 182 -8.19 13.51 17.54
N LEU A 183 -9.05 13.36 16.54
CA LEU A 183 -8.80 13.92 15.22
C LEU A 183 -8.98 15.45 15.24
N GLY A 184 -7.99 16.17 14.75
CA GLY A 184 -7.99 17.61 14.53
C GLY A 184 -8.34 17.97 13.09
N ASP A 185 -7.85 19.12 12.62
CA ASP A 185 -8.07 19.62 11.25
C ASP A 185 -7.28 18.80 10.21
N ILE A 186 -7.72 18.91 8.96
CA ILE A 186 -7.04 18.30 7.82
C ILE A 186 -5.68 18.99 7.62
N ASP A 187 -4.61 18.20 7.56
CA ASP A 187 -3.25 18.67 7.29
C ASP A 187 -2.98 18.82 5.78
N GLU A 188 -1.82 19.37 5.42
CA GLU A 188 -1.39 19.56 4.03
C GLU A 188 -1.33 18.25 3.22
N SER A 189 -1.25 17.11 3.88
CA SER A 189 -1.26 15.80 3.24
C SER A 189 -2.66 15.26 2.97
N GLY A 190 -3.71 16.01 3.31
CA GLY A 190 -5.11 15.60 3.18
C GLY A 190 -5.58 14.64 4.29
N ARG A 191 -4.76 14.40 5.33
CA ARG A 191 -5.13 13.57 6.47
C ARG A 191 -5.44 14.44 7.69
N ARG A 192 -6.35 13.99 8.54
CA ARG A 192 -6.60 14.68 9.80
C ARG A 192 -5.37 14.66 10.70
N SER A 193 -5.03 15.80 11.25
CA SER A 193 -4.05 15.92 12.31
C SER A 193 -4.53 15.16 13.56
N VAL A 194 -3.64 14.90 14.48
CA VAL A 194 -3.99 14.27 15.76
C VAL A 194 -3.67 15.24 16.89
N VAL A 195 -4.59 15.34 17.83
CA VAL A 195 -4.48 16.21 19.01
C VAL A 195 -4.53 15.34 20.25
N GLU A 196 -3.58 15.54 21.16
CA GLU A 196 -3.55 14.84 22.43
C GLU A 196 -4.71 15.28 23.33
N THR A 197 -5.26 14.34 24.07
CA THR A 197 -6.21 14.62 25.15
C THR A 197 -5.51 14.42 26.52
N ASP A 198 -6.21 14.74 27.61
CA ASP A 198 -5.71 14.50 28.96
C ASP A 198 -5.93 13.04 29.41
N GLU A 199 -6.60 12.22 28.57
CA GLU A 199 -6.89 10.84 28.89
C GLU A 199 -5.70 9.94 28.60
N ILE A 200 -5.52 8.92 29.45
CA ILE A 200 -4.44 7.94 29.37
C ILE A 200 -5.05 6.54 29.25
N CYS A 201 -4.45 5.70 28.42
CA CYS A 201 -4.76 4.28 28.28
C CYS A 201 -3.50 3.46 28.61
N GLU A 202 -3.63 2.43 29.42
CA GLU A 202 -2.57 1.45 29.70
C GLU A 202 -2.88 0.12 29.01
N ILE A 203 -1.86 -0.48 28.40
CA ILE A 203 -1.93 -1.77 27.73
C ILE A 203 -0.83 -2.67 28.30
N ALA A 204 -1.16 -3.91 28.63
CA ALA A 204 -0.15 -4.89 29.02
C ALA A 204 0.82 -5.13 27.87
N ALA A 205 2.12 -5.05 28.12
CA ALA A 205 3.15 -5.11 27.10
C ALA A 205 4.43 -5.72 27.64
N ASP A 206 4.65 -7.00 27.42
CA ASP A 206 5.94 -7.63 27.71
C ASP A 206 6.99 -7.19 26.68
N THR A 207 6.55 -6.99 25.43
CA THR A 207 7.38 -6.45 24.34
C THR A 207 6.62 -5.40 23.56
N VAL A 208 7.29 -4.30 23.24
CA VAL A 208 6.79 -3.26 22.34
C VAL A 208 7.63 -3.25 21.07
N ILE A 209 6.97 -3.29 19.90
CA ILE A 209 7.63 -3.31 18.60
C ILE A 209 7.23 -2.06 17.82
N ALA A 210 8.21 -1.29 17.38
CA ALA A 210 8.01 -0.03 16.66
C ALA A 210 8.08 -0.24 15.14
N ALA A 211 6.94 -0.12 14.48
CA ALA A 211 6.77 -0.14 13.01
C ALA A 211 6.42 1.28 12.50
N VAL A 212 7.28 2.26 12.83
CA VAL A 212 7.05 3.69 12.58
C VAL A 212 7.77 4.21 11.33
N GLY A 213 7.97 3.34 10.39
CA GLY A 213 8.59 3.62 9.08
C GLY A 213 10.08 3.32 9.05
N GLU A 214 10.62 3.33 7.86
CA GLU A 214 12.01 3.05 7.53
C GLU A 214 12.63 4.28 6.85
N LYS A 215 13.95 4.37 6.89
CA LYS A 215 14.72 5.47 6.34
C LYS A 215 15.79 4.96 5.39
N VAL A 216 16.09 5.76 4.39
CA VAL A 216 17.19 5.53 3.46
C VAL A 216 18.56 5.68 4.16
N PRO A 217 19.63 5.07 3.64
CA PRO A 217 20.95 5.12 4.25
C PRO A 217 21.69 6.43 3.92
N THR A 218 21.20 7.58 4.35
CA THR A 218 21.72 8.92 4.08
C THR A 218 23.23 9.02 4.29
N LYS A 219 23.76 8.48 5.41
CA LYS A 219 25.19 8.51 5.70
C LYS A 219 26.04 7.79 4.64
N PHE A 220 25.49 6.75 4.00
CA PHE A 220 26.17 6.06 2.91
C PHE A 220 26.24 6.94 1.67
N TYR A 221 25.17 7.68 1.37
CA TYR A 221 25.17 8.62 0.25
C TYR A 221 26.16 9.76 0.46
N GLU A 222 26.14 10.38 1.63
CA GLU A 222 27.08 11.44 2.00
C GLU A 222 28.55 10.99 1.92
N ALA A 223 28.85 9.79 2.44
CA ALA A 223 30.20 9.20 2.38
C ALA A 223 30.67 8.96 0.94
N ASN A 224 29.73 8.73 0.02
CA ASN A 224 30.00 8.56 -1.42
C ASN A 224 29.76 9.84 -2.23
N ARG A 225 29.65 11.00 -1.60
CA ARG A 225 29.49 12.33 -2.22
C ARG A 225 28.24 12.47 -3.07
N ILE A 226 27.22 11.63 -2.82
CA ILE A 226 25.93 11.73 -3.45
C ILE A 226 25.14 12.81 -2.75
N ASN A 227 24.63 13.79 -3.48
CA ASN A 227 23.81 14.85 -2.95
C ASN A 227 22.49 14.30 -2.38
N VAL A 228 22.09 14.84 -1.24
CA VAL A 228 20.85 14.44 -0.57
C VAL A 228 19.95 15.64 -0.33
N SER A 229 18.65 15.39 -0.32
CA SER A 229 17.64 16.37 0.06
C SER A 229 17.66 16.63 1.57
N GLU A 230 16.94 17.65 2.04
CA GLU A 230 16.74 17.91 3.48
C GLU A 230 16.15 16.71 4.24
N ARG A 231 15.43 15.84 3.55
CA ARG A 231 14.87 14.60 4.10
C ARG A 231 15.84 13.41 4.02
N GLY A 232 17.07 13.62 3.58
CA GLY A 232 18.13 12.62 3.49
C GLY A 232 18.02 11.65 2.31
N LYS A 233 17.13 11.89 1.36
CA LYS A 233 16.98 11.10 0.13
C LYS A 233 18.00 11.52 -0.91
N ALA A 234 18.52 10.58 -1.69
CA ALA A 234 19.42 10.90 -2.79
C ALA A 234 18.73 11.82 -3.81
N LEU A 235 19.48 12.79 -4.32
CA LEU A 235 19.06 13.65 -5.42
C LEU A 235 19.60 13.06 -6.73
N VAL A 236 18.71 12.75 -7.64
CA VAL A 236 19.02 12.14 -8.93
C VAL A 236 18.32 12.89 -10.06
N ASN A 237 18.75 12.67 -11.26
CA ASN A 237 18.02 13.10 -12.46
C ASN A 237 16.73 12.27 -12.59
N ASP A 238 15.61 12.92 -12.73
CA ASP A 238 14.30 12.25 -12.76
C ASP A 238 14.11 11.32 -13.97
N ASP A 239 14.82 11.58 -15.07
CA ASP A 239 14.70 10.76 -16.30
C ASP A 239 15.64 9.57 -16.33
N THR A 240 16.80 9.66 -15.70
CA THR A 240 17.84 8.63 -15.77
C THR A 240 18.12 7.92 -14.45
N LEU A 241 17.70 8.49 -13.34
CA LEU A 241 18.05 8.11 -11.96
C LEU A 241 19.55 8.20 -11.66
N GLU A 242 20.31 8.91 -12.49
CA GLU A 242 21.73 9.18 -12.25
C GLU A 242 21.91 10.26 -11.19
N SER A 243 22.81 10.03 -10.25
CA SER A 243 23.15 11.00 -9.20
C SER A 243 24.08 12.10 -9.74
N ASN A 244 24.48 13.02 -8.87
CA ASN A 244 25.54 13.99 -9.19
C ASN A 244 26.95 13.37 -9.38
N VAL A 245 27.10 12.10 -9.04
CA VAL A 245 28.35 11.35 -9.26
C VAL A 245 28.23 10.58 -10.58
N ASP A 246 29.04 10.96 -11.58
CA ASP A 246 28.98 10.38 -12.92
C ASP A 246 28.99 8.85 -12.90
N GLY A 247 28.05 8.24 -13.64
CA GLY A 247 27.89 6.79 -13.74
C GLY A 247 27.35 6.11 -12.49
N VAL A 248 26.78 6.85 -11.53
CA VAL A 248 26.19 6.30 -10.30
C VAL A 248 24.71 6.59 -10.25
N TYR A 249 23.93 5.53 -10.22
CA TYR A 249 22.46 5.54 -10.23
C TYR A 249 21.90 5.09 -8.88
N VAL A 250 20.78 5.63 -8.46
CA VAL A 250 20.10 5.22 -7.21
C VAL A 250 18.68 4.79 -7.55
N VAL A 251 18.27 3.61 -7.06
CA VAL A 251 16.98 2.99 -7.44
C VAL A 251 16.24 2.40 -6.24
N GLY A 252 14.94 2.15 -6.43
CA GLY A 252 14.05 1.49 -5.47
C GLY A 252 13.93 2.24 -4.14
N ASP A 253 13.72 1.51 -3.05
CA ASP A 253 13.54 2.10 -1.72
C ASP A 253 14.73 2.95 -1.26
N GLY A 254 15.90 2.70 -1.78
CA GLY A 254 17.08 3.55 -1.54
C GLY A 254 16.90 4.97 -2.05
N LEU A 255 16.17 5.16 -3.14
CA LEU A 255 15.86 6.47 -3.71
C LEU A 255 14.68 7.15 -3.01
N GLY A 256 13.53 6.48 -3.03
CA GLY A 256 12.25 7.07 -2.64
C GLY A 256 11.87 6.90 -1.16
N GLY A 257 12.48 5.96 -0.45
CA GLY A 257 12.00 5.37 0.79
C GLY A 257 11.14 4.14 0.50
N PRO A 258 10.60 3.47 1.54
CA PRO A 258 9.82 2.24 1.38
C PRO A 258 8.68 2.40 0.36
N ALA A 259 8.62 1.47 -0.57
CA ALA A 259 7.67 1.45 -1.67
C ALA A 259 7.35 0.00 -2.08
N THR A 260 6.73 -0.20 -3.23
CA THR A 260 6.40 -1.53 -3.73
C THR A 260 7.55 -2.15 -4.53
N VAL A 261 7.57 -3.49 -4.61
CA VAL A 261 8.52 -4.23 -5.46
C VAL A 261 8.43 -3.78 -6.92
N VAL A 262 7.22 -3.49 -7.40
CA VAL A 262 6.98 -3.02 -8.78
C VAL A 262 7.65 -1.67 -9.05
N GLU A 263 7.65 -0.77 -8.08
CA GLU A 263 8.36 0.52 -8.20
C GLU A 263 9.87 0.31 -8.24
N GLY A 264 10.41 -0.61 -7.43
CA GLY A 264 11.82 -1.00 -7.51
C GLY A 264 12.21 -1.56 -8.87
N ILE A 265 11.37 -2.43 -9.47
CA ILE A 265 11.56 -2.96 -10.82
C ILE A 265 11.53 -1.85 -11.86
N ARG A 266 10.56 -0.93 -11.77
CA ARG A 266 10.46 0.24 -12.66
C ARG A 266 11.74 1.07 -12.63
N ASP A 267 12.22 1.38 -11.43
CA ASP A 267 13.43 2.20 -11.25
C ASP A 267 14.67 1.48 -11.78
N GLY A 268 14.82 0.17 -11.52
CA GLY A 268 15.89 -0.64 -12.07
C GLY A 268 15.91 -0.66 -13.60
N LYS A 269 14.71 -0.82 -14.22
CA LYS A 269 14.55 -0.73 -15.68
C LYS A 269 14.96 0.64 -16.19
N LYS A 270 14.50 1.72 -15.57
CA LYS A 270 14.79 3.10 -15.96
C LYS A 270 16.30 3.40 -15.92
N ALA A 271 16.99 3.01 -14.85
CA ALA A 271 18.43 3.14 -14.75
C ALA A 271 19.17 2.31 -15.81
N ALA A 272 18.72 1.08 -16.07
CA ALA A 272 19.29 0.23 -17.11
C ALA A 272 19.13 0.86 -18.51
N GLU A 273 17.95 1.39 -18.85
CA GLU A 273 17.67 2.08 -20.11
C GLU A 273 18.61 3.29 -20.29
N ALA A 274 18.82 4.07 -19.24
CA ALA A 274 19.74 5.21 -19.26
C ALA A 274 21.20 4.76 -19.51
N ILE A 275 21.64 3.66 -18.88
CA ILE A 275 23.00 3.11 -19.02
C ILE A 275 23.24 2.57 -20.44
N ILE A 276 22.26 1.89 -21.04
CA ILE A 276 22.40 1.33 -22.39
C ILE A 276 22.11 2.33 -23.50
N GLY A 277 21.49 3.47 -23.18
CA GLY A 277 21.10 4.50 -24.14
C GLY A 277 19.99 4.05 -25.07
N THR A 278 19.14 3.13 -24.66
CA THR A 278 18.06 2.58 -25.48
C THR A 278 16.90 2.20 -24.57
N THR A 279 15.69 2.59 -24.94
CA THR A 279 14.46 2.16 -24.26
C THR A 279 14.26 0.67 -24.48
N LEU A 280 14.06 -0.06 -23.39
CA LEU A 280 13.70 -1.48 -23.43
C LEU A 280 12.18 -1.57 -23.70
N SER A 281 11.76 -1.28 -24.95
CA SER A 281 10.40 -1.59 -25.35
C SER A 281 10.25 -3.12 -25.35
N ARG A 282 9.22 -3.63 -24.66
CA ARG A 282 8.64 -4.88 -25.12
C ARG A 282 7.97 -4.52 -26.44
N ASP A 283 8.15 -5.33 -27.46
CA ASP A 283 7.31 -5.32 -28.65
C ASP A 283 5.86 -5.69 -28.23
N PHE A 284 5.20 -4.76 -27.56
CA PHE A 284 3.76 -4.72 -27.68
C PHE A 284 3.54 -4.27 -29.11
N ASP A 285 2.75 -5.03 -29.84
CA ASP A 285 2.34 -4.69 -31.20
C ASP A 285 1.91 -3.21 -31.23
N GLU A 286 2.83 -2.33 -31.62
CA GLU A 286 2.64 -0.87 -31.64
C GLU A 286 1.49 -0.48 -32.59
N ASN A 287 0.99 -1.45 -33.36
CA ASN A 287 -0.13 -1.30 -34.27
C ASN A 287 -1.52 -1.46 -33.61
N LEU A 288 -1.60 -1.82 -32.34
CA LEU A 288 -2.84 -1.70 -31.59
C LEU A 288 -2.93 -0.29 -31.01
N GLU A 289 -3.21 0.68 -31.89
CA GLU A 289 -3.64 2.00 -31.45
C GLU A 289 -4.79 1.82 -30.46
N SER A 290 -4.67 2.48 -29.30
CA SER A 290 -5.71 2.43 -28.26
C SER A 290 -7.09 2.77 -28.81
N GLU A 291 -7.16 3.68 -29.81
CA GLU A 291 -8.35 4.02 -30.56
C GLU A 291 -8.95 2.81 -31.30
N THR A 292 -8.12 1.91 -31.86
CA THR A 292 -8.62 0.70 -32.55
C THR A 292 -9.20 -0.30 -31.54
N ILE A 293 -8.60 -0.43 -30.36
CA ILE A 293 -9.14 -1.27 -29.28
C ILE A 293 -10.46 -0.68 -28.80
N PHE A 294 -10.50 0.63 -28.53
CA PHE A 294 -11.70 1.32 -28.11
C PHE A 294 -12.79 1.32 -29.18
N ALA A 295 -12.45 1.46 -30.46
CA ALA A 295 -13.40 1.38 -31.55
C ALA A 295 -14.06 0.00 -31.70
N ARG A 296 -13.39 -1.07 -31.27
CA ARG A 296 -13.98 -2.42 -31.25
C ARG A 296 -14.86 -2.66 -30.01
N GLN A 297 -14.72 -1.86 -28.99
CA GLN A 297 -15.53 -1.96 -27.79
C GLN A 297 -16.96 -1.46 -28.07
N GLY A 298 -17.95 -2.26 -27.74
CA GLY A 298 -19.36 -1.90 -27.93
C GLY A 298 -19.90 -1.99 -29.36
N ILE A 299 -19.09 -2.42 -30.31
CA ILE A 299 -19.55 -2.66 -31.69
C ILE A 299 -20.06 -4.09 -31.81
N LEU A 300 -21.37 -4.23 -32.09
CA LEU A 300 -21.97 -5.52 -32.42
C LEU A 300 -21.61 -5.90 -33.87
N GLU A 301 -20.90 -7.01 -34.02
CA GLU A 301 -20.77 -7.62 -35.36
C GLU A 301 -22.14 -8.15 -35.80
N SER A 302 -22.64 -7.66 -36.94
CA SER A 302 -24.01 -7.91 -37.41
C SER A 302 -24.35 -9.39 -37.61
N GLU A 303 -23.34 -10.22 -37.89
CA GLU A 303 -23.52 -11.64 -38.18
C GLU A 303 -23.40 -12.55 -36.95
N LYS A 304 -22.81 -12.07 -35.84
CA LYS A 304 -22.48 -12.88 -34.64
C LYS A 304 -22.93 -12.24 -33.37
N LYS A 305 -24.07 -11.57 -33.36
CA LYS A 305 -24.53 -10.71 -32.25
C LYS A 305 -24.36 -11.39 -30.94
N GLY A 306 -24.80 -12.21 -30.37
CA GLY A 306 -24.64 -12.70 -29.00
C GLY A 306 -23.26 -13.26 -28.68
N GLN A 307 -22.63 -13.95 -29.63
CA GLN A 307 -21.31 -14.56 -29.45
C GLN A 307 -20.17 -13.54 -29.46
N ALA A 308 -20.25 -12.54 -30.32
CA ALA A 308 -19.24 -11.50 -30.37
C ALA A 308 -19.23 -10.66 -29.09
N GLU A 309 -20.39 -10.33 -28.55
CA GLU A 309 -20.50 -9.57 -27.31
C GLU A 309 -20.05 -10.32 -26.07
N SER A 310 -20.26 -11.62 -25.99
CA SER A 310 -19.78 -12.42 -24.87
C SER A 310 -18.26 -12.50 -24.76
N THR A 311 -17.54 -12.26 -25.86
CA THR A 311 -16.07 -12.25 -25.91
C THR A 311 -15.45 -10.86 -25.74
N ARG A 312 -16.26 -9.80 -25.73
CA ARG A 312 -15.82 -8.40 -25.66
C ARG A 312 -16.32 -7.70 -24.40
N CYS A 313 -16.08 -8.28 -23.28
CA CYS A 313 -16.58 -7.72 -22.01
C CYS A 313 -16.01 -6.33 -21.66
N LEU A 314 -14.99 -5.84 -22.32
CA LEU A 314 -14.47 -4.49 -22.11
C LEU A 314 -15.24 -3.41 -22.86
N GLY A 315 -16.16 -3.78 -23.72
CA GLY A 315 -16.79 -2.80 -24.59
C GLY A 315 -18.24 -2.53 -24.37
N CYS A 316 -18.88 -3.22 -23.48
CA CYS A 316 -20.24 -2.88 -23.20
C CYS A 316 -20.30 -1.53 -22.48
N SER A 317 -20.72 -0.52 -23.21
CA SER A 317 -20.93 0.86 -22.76
C SER A 317 -21.77 1.02 -21.51
N THR A 318 -22.12 -0.06 -20.88
CA THR A 318 -23.14 -0.08 -19.85
C THR A 318 -22.64 -0.52 -18.49
N ILE A 319 -21.65 -1.41 -18.40
CA ILE A 319 -20.95 -1.65 -17.13
C ILE A 319 -19.54 -2.09 -17.45
N CYS A 320 -18.63 -1.18 -17.27
CA CYS A 320 -17.24 -1.50 -17.13
C CYS A 320 -16.96 -1.68 -15.64
N GLU A 321 -16.84 -2.89 -15.17
CA GLU A 321 -16.50 -3.19 -13.78
C GLU A 321 -14.98 -3.10 -13.51
N ASN A 322 -14.20 -2.46 -14.37
CA ASN A 322 -12.75 -2.32 -14.17
C ASN A 322 -12.42 -1.73 -12.80
N CYS A 323 -13.14 -0.70 -12.36
CA CYS A 323 -12.88 -0.09 -11.06
C CYS A 323 -13.18 -1.03 -9.88
N VAL A 324 -14.02 -2.03 -10.06
CA VAL A 324 -14.26 -3.10 -9.07
C VAL A 324 -13.08 -4.07 -9.07
N GLN A 325 -12.66 -4.51 -10.25
CA GLN A 325 -11.64 -5.55 -10.41
C GLN A 325 -10.22 -5.08 -10.09
N VAL A 326 -9.90 -3.82 -10.40
CA VAL A 326 -8.54 -3.27 -10.19
C VAL A 326 -8.35 -2.62 -8.81
N CYS A 327 -9.42 -2.52 -8.03
CA CYS A 327 -9.32 -1.95 -6.69
C CYS A 327 -8.69 -2.96 -5.73
N PRO A 328 -7.49 -2.72 -5.22
CA PRO A 328 -6.82 -3.66 -4.32
C PRO A 328 -7.59 -3.81 -3.00
N ASN A 329 -8.29 -2.76 -2.58
CA ASN A 329 -9.06 -2.73 -1.34
C ASN A 329 -10.55 -3.06 -1.55
N ARG A 330 -10.95 -3.44 -2.78
CA ARG A 330 -12.35 -3.74 -3.13
C ARG A 330 -13.36 -2.64 -2.76
N ALA A 331 -12.88 -1.40 -2.66
CA ALA A 331 -13.68 -0.24 -2.30
C ALA A 331 -14.74 0.15 -3.34
N ASN A 332 -14.71 -0.42 -4.54
CA ASN A 332 -15.78 -0.28 -5.53
C ASN A 332 -16.52 -1.60 -5.63
N VAL A 333 -17.83 -1.57 -5.43
CA VAL A 333 -18.69 -2.76 -5.35
C VAL A 333 -19.80 -2.68 -6.39
N ALA A 334 -20.01 -3.77 -7.13
CA ALA A 334 -21.13 -3.90 -8.04
C ALA A 334 -22.39 -4.39 -7.28
N VAL A 335 -23.46 -3.62 -7.31
CA VAL A 335 -24.72 -3.89 -6.60
C VAL A 335 -25.82 -4.17 -7.61
N HIS A 336 -26.49 -5.31 -7.49
CA HIS A 336 -27.67 -5.63 -8.28
C HIS A 336 -28.90 -4.90 -7.73
N VAL A 337 -29.47 -4.03 -8.55
CA VAL A 337 -30.65 -3.24 -8.17
C VAL A 337 -31.89 -3.84 -8.83
N PRO A 338 -32.90 -4.26 -8.08
CA PRO A 338 -34.14 -4.82 -8.64
C PRO A 338 -34.78 -3.89 -9.67
N GLY A 339 -35.08 -4.43 -10.85
CA GLY A 339 -35.66 -3.68 -11.98
C GLY A 339 -34.67 -2.90 -12.83
N MET A 340 -33.38 -2.97 -12.54
CA MET A 340 -32.30 -2.50 -13.42
C MET A 340 -31.67 -3.70 -14.12
N GLU A 341 -31.46 -3.59 -15.43
CA GLU A 341 -30.83 -4.69 -16.21
C GLU A 341 -29.38 -4.96 -15.78
N LYS A 342 -28.76 -3.98 -15.16
CA LYS A 342 -27.33 -3.98 -14.90
C LYS A 342 -27.04 -3.55 -13.47
N ALA A 343 -26.01 -4.19 -12.89
CA ALA A 343 -25.49 -3.80 -11.60
C ALA A 343 -25.06 -2.32 -11.59
N GLN A 344 -25.19 -1.67 -10.48
CA GLN A 344 -24.70 -0.32 -10.26
C GLN A 344 -23.43 -0.38 -9.41
N ILE A 345 -22.47 0.50 -9.68
CA ILE A 345 -21.22 0.50 -8.90
C ILE A 345 -21.31 1.60 -7.86
N ILE A 346 -21.13 1.22 -6.61
CA ILE A 346 -20.97 2.14 -5.49
C ILE A 346 -19.52 2.16 -5.03
N HIS A 347 -19.14 3.23 -4.42
CA HIS A 347 -17.87 3.38 -3.73
C HIS A 347 -18.08 3.20 -2.22
N VAL A 348 -17.20 2.46 -1.55
CA VAL A 348 -17.21 2.28 -0.09
C VAL A 348 -16.07 3.08 0.49
N ASP A 349 -16.41 4.16 1.17
CA ASP A 349 -15.43 5.13 1.64
C ASP A 349 -14.43 4.54 2.63
N SER A 350 -14.91 3.76 3.62
CA SER A 350 -14.08 3.14 4.66
C SER A 350 -13.05 2.14 4.13
N MET A 351 -13.25 1.59 2.93
CA MET A 351 -12.35 0.64 2.29
C MET A 351 -11.34 1.32 1.34
N CYS A 352 -11.50 2.61 1.05
CA CYS A 352 -10.69 3.32 0.07
C CYS A 352 -9.48 4.00 0.73
N ASN A 353 -8.29 3.75 0.19
CA ASN A 353 -7.07 4.47 0.54
C ASN A 353 -6.65 5.51 -0.52
N GLU A 354 -7.52 5.81 -1.46
CA GLU A 354 -7.29 6.77 -2.57
C GLU A 354 -6.02 6.48 -3.40
N CYS A 355 -5.65 5.20 -3.56
CA CYS A 355 -4.45 4.80 -4.31
C CYS A 355 -4.48 5.18 -5.81
N GLY A 356 -5.65 5.53 -6.35
CA GLY A 356 -5.80 5.98 -7.73
C GLY A 356 -5.89 4.88 -8.79
N ASN A 357 -5.74 3.60 -8.45
CA ASN A 357 -5.80 2.50 -9.43
C ASN A 357 -7.07 2.52 -10.26
N CYS A 358 -8.23 2.67 -9.61
CA CYS A 358 -9.50 2.72 -10.32
C CYS A 358 -9.61 3.88 -11.32
N LYS A 359 -8.91 5.00 -11.07
CA LYS A 359 -8.80 6.12 -12.00
C LYS A 359 -7.86 5.78 -13.15
N SER A 360 -6.69 5.22 -12.85
CA SER A 360 -5.67 4.88 -13.85
C SER A 360 -6.15 3.86 -14.88
N PHE A 361 -6.98 2.91 -14.44
CA PHE A 361 -7.57 1.88 -15.31
C PHE A 361 -8.97 2.23 -15.82
N CYS A 362 -9.47 3.43 -15.54
CA CYS A 362 -10.79 3.85 -16.01
C CYS A 362 -10.76 4.21 -17.51
N PRO A 363 -11.46 3.48 -18.40
CA PRO A 363 -11.48 3.77 -19.82
C PRO A 363 -12.26 5.06 -20.16
N TYR A 364 -13.00 5.61 -19.19
CA TYR A 364 -13.81 6.81 -19.34
C TYR A 364 -13.18 8.05 -18.69
N SER A 365 -11.92 7.99 -18.32
CA SER A 365 -11.20 9.10 -17.66
C SER A 365 -11.89 9.62 -16.37
N SER A 366 -12.65 8.76 -15.71
CA SER A 366 -13.31 9.05 -14.44
C SER A 366 -12.38 8.75 -13.27
N ALA A 367 -12.69 9.33 -12.11
CA ALA A 367 -12.08 8.97 -10.83
C ALA A 367 -13.12 8.24 -9.96
N PRO A 368 -13.33 6.92 -10.15
CA PRO A 368 -14.42 6.18 -9.51
C PRO A 368 -14.51 6.35 -8.00
N TYR A 369 -13.37 6.50 -7.32
CA TYR A 369 -13.30 6.75 -5.88
C TYR A 369 -13.86 8.15 -5.46
N LYS A 370 -14.14 9.03 -6.44
CA LYS A 370 -14.77 10.35 -6.22
C LYS A 370 -16.11 10.48 -6.94
N ASP A 371 -16.21 9.87 -8.13
CA ASP A 371 -17.34 10.10 -9.04
C ASP A 371 -18.50 9.13 -8.79
N LYS A 372 -18.24 7.98 -8.14
CA LYS A 372 -19.29 7.02 -7.81
C LYS A 372 -20.06 7.44 -6.57
N PHE A 373 -21.35 7.08 -6.54
CA PHE A 373 -22.16 7.30 -5.35
C PHE A 373 -21.57 6.50 -4.19
N THR A 374 -21.26 7.18 -3.09
CA THR A 374 -20.41 6.66 -2.01
C THR A 374 -21.27 6.18 -0.83
N TYR A 375 -20.99 4.99 -0.33
CA TYR A 375 -21.46 4.53 0.96
C TYR A 375 -20.46 4.92 2.05
N PHE A 376 -20.94 5.60 3.08
CA PHE A 376 -20.19 5.94 4.29
C PHE A 376 -20.64 5.04 5.44
N GLU A 377 -19.71 4.40 6.10
CA GLU A 377 -20.00 3.48 7.20
C GLU A 377 -20.68 4.20 8.37
N LYS A 378 -20.26 5.44 8.63
CA LYS A 378 -20.82 6.31 9.66
C LYS A 378 -21.24 7.67 9.09
N PRO A 379 -22.29 8.29 9.61
CA PRO A 379 -22.70 9.64 9.16
C PRO A 379 -21.63 10.72 9.36
N GLU A 380 -20.73 10.55 10.32
CA GLU A 380 -19.63 11.47 10.64
C GLU A 380 -18.56 11.44 9.55
N ASP A 381 -18.34 10.27 8.92
CA ASP A 381 -17.34 10.09 7.85
C ASP A 381 -17.65 10.97 6.64
N MET A 382 -18.90 11.34 6.45
CA MET A 382 -19.30 12.27 5.39
C MET A 382 -18.63 13.64 5.52
N SER A 383 -18.28 14.09 6.73
CA SER A 383 -17.61 15.36 6.95
C SER A 383 -16.18 15.42 6.39
N ASP A 384 -15.54 14.26 6.21
CA ASP A 384 -14.16 14.13 5.76
C ASP A 384 -14.05 13.89 4.25
N SER A 385 -15.20 13.87 3.56
CA SER A 385 -15.29 13.62 2.13
C SER A 385 -16.18 14.65 1.45
N THR A 386 -15.92 14.93 0.18
CA THR A 386 -16.79 15.76 -0.68
C THR A 386 -17.68 14.91 -1.59
N ASN A 387 -17.54 13.59 -1.54
CA ASN A 387 -18.27 12.69 -2.41
C ASN A 387 -19.79 12.76 -2.18
N GLN A 388 -20.54 12.63 -3.25
CA GLN A 388 -21.98 12.38 -3.15
C GLN A 388 -22.20 10.95 -2.67
N GLY A 389 -23.13 10.76 -1.74
CA GLY A 389 -23.33 9.44 -1.16
C GLY A 389 -24.31 9.42 -0.01
N PHE A 390 -24.26 8.35 0.77
CA PHE A 390 -25.16 8.15 1.89
C PHE A 390 -24.51 7.38 3.02
N ALA A 391 -25.02 7.61 4.24
CA ALA A 391 -24.73 6.82 5.43
C ALA A 391 -26.05 6.30 6.01
N ILE A 392 -26.10 5.04 6.41
CA ILE A 392 -27.31 4.41 6.95
C ILE A 392 -27.51 4.86 8.40
N LEU A 393 -28.70 5.37 8.72
CA LEU A 393 -29.10 5.75 10.08
C LEU A 393 -29.94 4.66 10.74
N ASP A 394 -30.84 4.04 9.98
CA ASP A 394 -31.74 2.99 10.46
C ASP A 394 -32.02 2.00 9.32
N ARG A 395 -31.54 0.77 9.47
CA ARG A 395 -31.71 -0.28 8.44
C ARG A 395 -33.14 -0.76 8.32
N GLU A 396 -33.87 -0.83 9.43
CA GLU A 396 -35.27 -1.34 9.42
C GLU A 396 -36.22 -0.37 8.74
N LYS A 397 -36.03 0.92 8.98
CA LYS A 397 -36.85 1.99 8.37
C LYS A 397 -36.35 2.43 7.01
N VAL A 398 -35.18 1.93 6.59
CA VAL A 398 -34.47 2.39 5.39
C VAL A 398 -34.29 3.91 5.44
N SER A 399 -33.66 4.41 6.52
CA SER A 399 -33.39 5.84 6.73
C SER A 399 -31.89 6.11 6.60
N CYS A 400 -31.54 7.13 5.82
CA CYS A 400 -30.16 7.48 5.50
C CYS A 400 -29.92 8.98 5.57
N LYS A 401 -28.73 9.39 6.00
CA LYS A 401 -28.18 10.72 5.73
C LYS A 401 -27.63 10.68 4.31
N VAL A 402 -28.07 11.59 3.45
CA VAL A 402 -27.71 11.61 2.02
C VAL A 402 -27.06 12.95 1.68
N ARG A 403 -25.97 12.91 0.90
CA ARG A 403 -25.39 14.07 0.21
C ARG A 403 -25.62 13.92 -1.28
N PHE A 404 -26.36 14.84 -1.88
CA PHE A 404 -26.67 14.85 -3.30
C PHE A 404 -26.74 16.26 -3.86
N LEU A 405 -26.02 16.54 -4.96
CA LEU A 405 -25.89 17.86 -5.60
C LEU A 405 -25.50 18.99 -4.63
N GLY A 406 -24.65 18.69 -3.66
CA GLY A 406 -24.17 19.67 -2.68
C GLY A 406 -25.04 19.86 -1.44
N ASP A 407 -26.25 19.29 -1.42
CA ASP A 407 -27.13 19.33 -0.26
C ASP A 407 -27.00 18.08 0.61
N GLU A 408 -27.09 18.26 1.93
CA GLU A 408 -27.24 17.16 2.89
C GLU A 408 -28.64 17.14 3.49
N PHE A 409 -29.23 15.97 3.54
CA PHE A 409 -30.55 15.76 4.11
C PHE A 409 -30.75 14.33 4.59
N ILE A 410 -31.77 14.12 5.43
CA ILE A 410 -32.19 12.76 5.80
C ILE A 410 -33.27 12.33 4.82
N TRP A 411 -33.13 11.11 4.31
CA TRP A 411 -34.14 10.46 3.49
C TRP A 411 -34.59 9.16 4.17
N THR A 412 -35.91 8.96 4.18
CA THR A 412 -36.51 7.71 4.64
C THR A 412 -37.40 7.15 3.53
N LYS A 413 -37.40 5.82 3.35
CA LYS A 413 -38.19 5.15 2.32
C LYS A 413 -39.66 5.54 2.41
N GLY A 414 -40.23 5.93 1.27
CA GLY A 414 -41.65 6.32 1.16
C GLY A 414 -41.89 7.81 1.40
N GLU A 415 -40.91 8.58 1.81
CA GLU A 415 -41.00 10.02 1.95
C GLU A 415 -40.73 10.75 0.64
N ALA A 416 -41.38 11.92 0.46
CA ALA A 416 -41.11 12.79 -0.68
C ALA A 416 -39.67 13.31 -0.62
N THR A 417 -38.92 13.21 -1.74
CA THR A 417 -37.53 13.55 -1.79
C THR A 417 -37.13 14.08 -3.16
N LYS A 418 -36.04 14.87 -3.19
CA LYS A 418 -35.33 15.25 -4.41
C LYS A 418 -34.35 14.19 -4.91
N LEU A 419 -34.14 13.09 -4.16
CA LEU A 419 -33.28 12.00 -4.57
C LEU A 419 -33.90 11.25 -5.75
N PRO A 420 -33.19 11.07 -6.88
CA PRO A 420 -33.69 10.32 -8.03
C PRO A 420 -34.11 8.88 -7.66
N GLU A 421 -35.21 8.40 -8.27
CA GLU A 421 -35.73 7.06 -8.01
C GLU A 421 -34.68 5.95 -8.15
N GLY A 422 -33.77 6.08 -9.13
CA GLY A 422 -32.67 5.13 -9.33
C GLY A 422 -31.72 5.07 -8.13
N LEU A 423 -31.41 6.21 -7.50
CA LEU A 423 -30.56 6.25 -6.30
C LEU A 423 -31.31 5.74 -5.07
N GLN A 424 -32.61 5.99 -4.95
CA GLN A 424 -33.43 5.41 -3.89
C GLN A 424 -33.40 3.87 -3.96
N LYS A 425 -33.62 3.30 -5.15
CA LYS A 425 -33.54 1.84 -5.37
C LYS A 425 -32.14 1.28 -5.11
N LEU A 426 -31.11 2.02 -5.45
CA LEU A 426 -29.72 1.62 -5.16
C LEU A 426 -29.48 1.54 -3.66
N ILE A 427 -29.87 2.56 -2.89
CA ILE A 427 -29.75 2.56 -1.42
C ILE A 427 -30.55 1.39 -0.82
N GLU A 428 -31.78 1.17 -1.28
CA GLU A 428 -32.59 0.05 -0.84
C GLU A 428 -31.92 -1.31 -1.10
N ALA A 429 -31.31 -1.49 -2.28
CA ALA A 429 -30.60 -2.70 -2.64
C ALA A 429 -29.37 -2.92 -1.73
N VAL A 430 -28.57 -1.88 -1.49
CA VAL A 430 -27.41 -1.95 -0.58
C VAL A 430 -27.81 -2.37 0.83
N ILE A 431 -28.93 -1.84 1.34
CA ILE A 431 -29.44 -2.19 2.67
C ILE A 431 -29.96 -3.62 2.71
N ALA A 432 -30.66 -4.07 1.65
CA ALA A 432 -31.27 -5.40 1.58
C ALA A 432 -30.26 -6.54 1.41
N ASP A 433 -29.25 -6.34 0.58
CA ASP A 433 -28.27 -7.38 0.25
C ASP A 433 -27.27 -7.64 1.39
N GLY A 434 -27.17 -6.74 2.36
CA GLY A 434 -26.24 -6.91 3.48
C GLY A 434 -24.76 -7.03 3.06
N ILE A 435 -24.43 -6.59 1.85
CA ILE A 435 -23.07 -6.66 1.27
C ILE A 435 -22.12 -5.70 1.98
N LEU A 436 -22.67 -4.76 2.76
CA LEU A 436 -21.92 -3.70 3.44
C LEU A 436 -22.35 -3.56 4.90
#